data_de14ed9e3f56605c379d7bac4ec1f70e
#
_entry.id   de14ed9e3f56605c379d7bac4ec1f70e
#
_cell.length_a   1.000
_cell.length_b   1.000
_cell.length_c   1.000
_cell.angle_alpha   90.00
_cell.angle_beta   90.00
_cell.angle_gamma   90.00
#
_symmetry.space_group_name_H-M   'P 1'
#
loop_
_entity.id
_entity.type
_entity.pdbx_description
1 polymer ?
#
loop_
_entity_poly.entity_id
_entity_poly.type
_entity_poly.pdbx_seq_one_letter_code
_entity_poly.pdbx_strand_id
1 'polypeptide(L)'
;MKRITDKIGKLSRRPEARHVGTLMSGSMAAQIALVATAPLLARLFPPGAFGLFSLMLTVSTIGGAVGGLSYEVAVILPRSPRMARALYRLAFLLSLVTPFLMVGLVALVQYLFPHLLGRTLTPGFYLWCLLGTALTTQINVLGYAHSRAAQYGALSMNKVTQTLLPAVAQIGLALTGMVGEGLMLGRVLGLLGSELWLTRRLPPGYR
;
A
#
# COMPACT_ATOMS: atom_id res chain seq x y z
N MET A 1 -28.46 -20.26 24.84
CA MET A 1 -27.84 -20.23 23.51
C MET A 1 -28.65 -19.43 22.49
N LYS A 2 -29.99 -19.59 22.34
CA LYS A 2 -30.83 -18.83 21.38
C LYS A 2 -30.72 -17.29 21.47
N ARG A 3 -30.57 -16.71 22.66
CA ARG A 3 -30.43 -15.23 22.83
C ARG A 3 -29.13 -14.65 22.29
N ILE A 4 -28.06 -15.44 22.23
CA ILE A 4 -26.76 -15.01 21.69
C ILE A 4 -26.80 -15.05 20.16
N THR A 5 -27.37 -16.11 19.57
CA THR A 5 -27.57 -16.22 18.12
C THR A 5 -28.51 -15.14 17.56
N ASP A 6 -29.60 -14.77 18.29
CA ASP A 6 -30.47 -13.66 17.90
C ASP A 6 -29.79 -12.29 17.98
N LYS A 7 -28.94 -12.06 18.99
CA LYS A 7 -28.14 -10.83 19.08
C LYS A 7 -27.10 -10.74 17.94
N ILE A 8 -26.42 -11.83 17.62
CA ILE A 8 -25.46 -11.88 16.50
C ILE A 8 -26.18 -11.67 15.16
N GLY A 9 -27.35 -12.27 14.98
CA GLY A 9 -28.17 -12.08 13.77
C GLY A 9 -28.70 -10.64 13.61
N LYS A 10 -29.02 -9.94 14.71
CA LYS A 10 -29.42 -8.52 14.69
C LYS A 10 -28.22 -7.58 14.46
N LEU A 11 -27.02 -7.91 15.00
CA LEU A 11 -25.79 -7.15 14.73
C LEU A 11 -25.35 -7.29 13.27
N SER A 12 -25.46 -8.49 12.68
CA SER A 12 -25.12 -8.76 11.27
C SER A 12 -26.02 -8.00 10.27
N ARG A 13 -27.23 -7.59 10.68
CA ARG A 13 -28.15 -6.82 9.84
C ARG A 13 -27.91 -5.30 9.87
N ARG A 14 -27.01 -4.81 10.73
CA ARG A 14 -26.64 -3.39 10.75
C ARG A 14 -25.73 -3.07 9.56
N PRO A 15 -25.94 -1.97 8.82
CA PRO A 15 -25.12 -1.58 7.67
C PRO A 15 -23.64 -1.50 8.04
N GLU A 16 -23.33 -1.09 9.26
CA GLU A 16 -21.96 -1.01 9.82
C GLU A 16 -21.27 -2.38 9.87
N ALA A 17 -21.98 -3.42 10.34
CA ALA A 17 -21.42 -4.78 10.41
C ALA A 17 -21.13 -5.36 9.01
N ARG A 18 -21.96 -5.03 8.01
CA ARG A 18 -21.74 -5.40 6.63
C ARG A 18 -20.49 -4.72 6.04
N HIS A 19 -20.27 -3.45 6.35
CA HIS A 19 -19.09 -2.71 5.91
C HIS A 19 -17.81 -3.28 6.53
N VAL A 20 -17.82 -3.57 7.84
CA VAL A 20 -16.70 -4.22 8.52
C VAL A 20 -16.43 -5.60 7.93
N GLY A 21 -17.47 -6.41 7.72
CA GLY A 21 -17.34 -7.73 7.09
C GLY A 21 -16.71 -7.68 5.69
N THR A 22 -17.09 -6.68 4.87
CA THR A 22 -16.49 -6.48 3.54
C THR A 22 -15.01 -6.13 3.63
N LEU A 23 -14.61 -5.26 4.54
CA LEU A 23 -13.19 -4.91 4.73
C LEU A 23 -12.37 -6.08 5.28
N MET A 24 -12.93 -6.83 6.23
CA MET A 24 -12.28 -8.01 6.79
C MET A 24 -12.08 -9.10 5.74
N SER A 25 -13.10 -9.39 4.92
CA SER A 25 -12.99 -10.41 3.87
C SER A 25 -11.90 -10.07 2.84
N GLY A 26 -11.79 -8.80 2.43
CA GLY A 26 -10.71 -8.35 1.54
C GLY A 26 -9.33 -8.46 2.18
N SER A 27 -9.20 -8.11 3.47
CA SER A 27 -7.93 -8.26 4.18
C SER A 27 -7.54 -9.73 4.35
N MET A 28 -8.49 -10.61 4.67
CA MET A 28 -8.24 -12.05 4.75
C MET A 28 -7.84 -12.64 3.41
N ALA A 29 -8.54 -12.31 2.33
CA ALA A 29 -8.20 -12.75 0.99
C ALA A 29 -6.80 -12.28 0.57
N ALA A 30 -6.42 -11.05 0.88
CA ALA A 30 -5.08 -10.53 0.65
C ALA A 30 -4.00 -11.29 1.44
N GLN A 31 -4.27 -11.63 2.71
CA GLN A 31 -3.32 -12.41 3.53
C GLN A 31 -3.17 -13.85 3.02
N ILE A 32 -4.26 -14.51 2.65
CA ILE A 32 -4.22 -15.85 2.05
C ILE A 32 -3.39 -15.82 0.76
N ALA A 33 -3.62 -14.83 -0.11
CA ALA A 33 -2.85 -14.66 -1.33
C ALA A 33 -1.36 -14.45 -1.06
N LEU A 34 -1.00 -13.64 -0.06
CA LEU A 34 0.39 -13.40 0.34
C LEU A 34 1.07 -14.68 0.80
N VAL A 35 0.41 -15.45 1.69
CA VAL A 35 0.95 -16.71 2.21
C VAL A 35 1.09 -17.75 1.08
N ALA A 36 0.12 -17.83 0.17
CA ALA A 36 0.16 -18.76 -0.94
C ALA A 36 1.27 -18.44 -1.98
N THR A 37 1.55 -17.16 -2.19
CA THR A 37 2.58 -16.71 -3.17
C THR A 37 3.99 -16.70 -2.61
N ALA A 38 4.17 -16.57 -1.28
CA ALA A 38 5.46 -16.48 -0.64
C ALA A 38 6.41 -17.69 -0.93
N PRO A 39 5.96 -18.97 -0.84
CA PRO A 39 6.84 -20.11 -1.14
C PRO A 39 7.26 -20.15 -2.61
N LEU A 40 6.37 -19.70 -3.52
CA LEU A 40 6.68 -19.67 -4.95
C LEU A 40 7.75 -18.61 -5.24
N LEU A 41 7.60 -17.42 -4.69
CA LEU A 41 8.58 -16.34 -4.82
C LEU A 41 9.94 -16.75 -4.21
N ALA A 42 9.93 -17.44 -3.05
CA ALA A 42 11.15 -17.90 -2.39
C ALA A 42 11.93 -18.95 -3.23
N ARG A 43 11.26 -19.67 -4.13
CA ARG A 43 11.92 -20.59 -5.07
C ARG A 43 12.46 -19.90 -6.32
N LEU A 44 11.82 -18.80 -6.73
CA LEU A 44 12.15 -18.10 -7.97
C LEU A 44 13.26 -17.06 -7.81
N PHE A 45 13.43 -16.50 -6.62
CA PHE A 45 14.36 -15.42 -6.35
C PHE A 45 15.46 -15.80 -5.36
N PRO A 46 16.72 -15.33 -5.54
CA PRO A 46 17.79 -15.60 -4.60
C PRO A 46 17.59 -14.86 -3.27
N PRO A 47 18.12 -15.39 -2.15
CA PRO A 47 17.96 -14.77 -0.83
C PRO A 47 18.43 -13.32 -0.74
N GLY A 48 19.49 -12.95 -1.49
CA GLY A 48 20.00 -11.58 -1.53
C GLY A 48 19.01 -10.56 -2.12
N ALA A 49 18.14 -10.97 -3.07
CA ALA A 49 17.11 -10.12 -3.63
C ALA A 49 16.01 -9.82 -2.61
N PHE A 50 15.66 -10.81 -1.75
CA PHE A 50 14.73 -10.61 -0.64
C PHE A 50 15.24 -9.62 0.40
N GLY A 51 16.56 -9.60 0.66
CA GLY A 51 17.17 -8.63 1.58
C GLY A 51 16.94 -7.19 1.11
N LEU A 52 17.24 -6.87 -0.14
CA LEU A 52 16.99 -5.55 -0.71
C LEU A 52 15.50 -5.23 -0.81
N PHE A 53 14.68 -6.21 -1.21
CA PHE A 53 13.25 -6.05 -1.27
C PHE A 53 12.61 -5.76 0.10
N SER A 54 13.05 -6.43 1.17
CA SER A 54 12.57 -6.17 2.52
C SER A 54 12.94 -4.77 3.02
N LEU A 55 14.14 -4.27 2.70
CA LEU A 55 14.54 -2.89 2.99
C LEU A 55 13.63 -1.90 2.26
N MET A 56 13.39 -2.11 0.96
CA MET A 56 12.46 -1.28 0.17
C MET A 56 11.05 -1.30 0.79
N LEU A 57 10.53 -2.47 1.18
CA LEU A 57 9.22 -2.58 1.83
C LEU A 57 9.18 -1.83 3.15
N THR A 58 10.23 -1.92 3.96
CA THR A 58 10.33 -1.20 5.24
C THR A 58 10.29 0.31 5.02
N VAL A 59 11.10 0.83 4.10
CA VAL A 59 11.12 2.25 3.74
C VAL A 59 9.76 2.71 3.23
N SER A 60 9.14 1.91 2.34
CA SER A 60 7.84 2.24 1.76
C SER A 60 6.69 2.19 2.78
N THR A 61 6.74 1.26 3.74
CA THR A 61 5.73 1.17 4.81
C THR A 61 5.86 2.30 5.82
N ILE A 62 7.08 2.62 6.25
CA ILE A 62 7.32 3.76 7.15
C ILE A 62 6.92 5.06 6.44
N GLY A 63 7.40 5.26 5.21
CA GLY A 63 7.02 6.41 4.40
C GLY A 63 5.53 6.51 4.16
N GLY A 64 4.86 5.39 3.90
CA GLY A 64 3.41 5.31 3.76
C GLY A 64 2.64 5.67 5.03
N ALA A 65 3.18 5.34 6.21
CA ALA A 65 2.57 5.66 7.49
C ALA A 65 2.72 7.16 7.88
N VAL A 66 3.84 7.78 7.48
CA VAL A 66 4.14 9.18 7.80
C VAL A 66 3.77 10.12 6.64
N GLY A 67 3.57 9.58 5.45
CA GLY A 67 3.57 10.29 4.18
C GLY A 67 2.58 11.43 4.04
N GLY A 68 1.39 11.29 4.61
CA GLY A 68 0.40 12.36 4.66
C GLY A 68 0.47 13.21 5.93
N LEU A 69 1.46 12.98 6.83
CA LEU A 69 1.54 13.62 8.15
C LEU A 69 0.20 13.57 8.91
N SER A 70 -0.54 12.48 8.75
CA SER A 70 -1.89 12.26 9.28
C SER A 70 -2.98 13.19 8.70
N TYR A 71 -2.67 14.06 7.74
CA TYR A 71 -3.68 14.87 7.06
C TYR A 71 -4.65 14.03 6.23
N GLU A 72 -4.21 12.86 5.76
CA GLU A 72 -5.08 11.88 5.09
C GLU A 72 -6.23 11.41 6.01
N VAL A 73 -5.96 11.21 7.30
CA VAL A 73 -6.99 10.85 8.30
C VAL A 73 -7.94 12.03 8.51
N ALA A 74 -7.40 13.25 8.51
CA ALA A 74 -8.20 14.47 8.67
C ALA A 74 -9.19 14.69 7.52
N VAL A 75 -9.02 14.07 6.36
CA VAL A 75 -9.98 14.14 5.22
C VAL A 75 -11.38 13.64 5.61
N ILE A 76 -11.48 12.73 6.59
CA ILE A 76 -12.75 12.14 7.04
C ILE A 76 -13.54 13.11 7.94
N LEU A 77 -12.85 13.97 8.71
CA LEU A 77 -13.47 14.78 9.77
C LEU A 77 -14.41 15.91 9.30
N PRO A 78 -14.08 16.70 8.25
CA PRO A 78 -14.87 17.88 7.92
C PRO A 78 -16.26 17.55 7.42
N ARG A 79 -17.27 18.27 7.91
CA ARG A 79 -18.65 18.21 7.39
C ARG A 79 -18.75 18.84 5.99
N SER A 80 -17.92 19.84 5.69
CA SER A 80 -17.97 20.56 4.41
C SER A 80 -17.18 19.85 3.31
N PRO A 81 -17.76 19.64 2.10
CA PRO A 81 -17.05 19.02 0.99
C PRO A 81 -15.86 19.85 0.47
N ARG A 82 -15.91 21.19 0.64
CA ARG A 82 -14.82 22.09 0.21
C ARG A 82 -13.57 21.88 1.07
N MET A 83 -13.73 21.82 2.39
CA MET A 83 -12.63 21.61 3.32
C MET A 83 -12.01 20.19 3.17
N ALA A 84 -12.84 19.18 2.94
CA ALA A 84 -12.35 17.83 2.70
C ALA A 84 -11.49 17.75 1.41
N ARG A 85 -11.88 18.46 0.34
CA ARG A 85 -11.08 18.55 -0.88
C ARG A 85 -9.76 19.28 -0.67
N ALA A 86 -9.77 20.35 0.12
CA ALA A 86 -8.54 21.08 0.45
C ALA A 86 -7.55 20.19 1.22
N LEU A 87 -8.03 19.46 2.23
CA LEU A 87 -7.22 18.51 2.99
C LEU A 87 -6.72 17.34 2.14
N TYR A 88 -7.55 16.82 1.24
CA TYR A 88 -7.14 15.78 0.29
C TYR A 88 -6.00 16.26 -0.62
N ARG A 89 -6.13 17.48 -1.19
CA ARG A 89 -5.07 18.07 -2.02
C ARG A 89 -3.78 18.28 -1.24
N LEU A 90 -3.88 18.77 0.00
CA LEU A 90 -2.73 18.93 0.87
C LEU A 90 -2.05 17.59 1.18
N ALA A 91 -2.82 16.58 1.58
CA ALA A 91 -2.31 15.23 1.83
C ALA A 91 -1.66 14.64 0.56
N PHE A 92 -2.26 14.87 -0.61
CA PHE A 92 -1.71 14.41 -1.88
C PHE A 92 -0.39 15.14 -2.23
N LEU A 93 -0.28 16.44 -2.01
CA LEU A 93 0.97 17.18 -2.20
C LEU A 93 2.07 16.71 -1.23
N LEU A 94 1.72 16.50 0.05
CA LEU A 94 2.65 15.96 1.03
C LEU A 94 3.12 14.56 0.66
N SER A 95 2.24 13.74 0.09
CA SER A 95 2.58 12.39 -0.38
C SER A 95 3.60 12.38 -1.53
N LEU A 96 3.76 13.48 -2.26
CA LEU A 96 4.80 13.63 -3.27
C LEU A 96 6.15 14.02 -2.67
N VAL A 97 6.17 14.73 -1.55
CA VAL A 97 7.40 15.19 -0.88
C VAL A 97 8.01 14.07 -0.02
N THR A 98 7.19 13.31 0.68
CA THR A 98 7.62 12.27 1.62
C THR A 98 8.58 11.22 1.02
N PRO A 99 8.40 10.72 -0.22
CA PRO A 99 9.32 9.76 -0.82
C PRO A 99 10.75 10.28 -0.92
N PHE A 100 10.91 11.57 -1.26
CA PHE A 100 12.23 12.21 -1.33
C PHE A 100 12.86 12.32 0.06
N LEU A 101 12.08 12.66 1.09
CA LEU A 101 12.55 12.68 2.46
C LEU A 101 12.98 11.30 2.96
N MET A 102 12.21 10.27 2.63
CA MET A 102 12.53 8.89 3.01
C MET A 102 13.80 8.39 2.31
N VAL A 103 13.93 8.63 1.02
CA VAL A 103 15.14 8.26 0.27
C VAL A 103 16.35 9.05 0.76
N GLY A 104 16.19 10.35 1.02
CA GLY A 104 17.24 11.18 1.61
C GLY A 104 17.68 10.67 3.00
N LEU A 105 16.73 10.23 3.83
CA LEU A 105 17.04 9.64 5.13
C LEU A 105 17.81 8.32 4.98
N VAL A 106 17.41 7.43 4.06
CA VAL A 106 18.14 6.18 3.79
C VAL A 106 19.55 6.47 3.30
N ALA A 107 19.72 7.44 2.40
CA ALA A 107 21.03 7.86 1.90
C ALA A 107 21.91 8.46 3.02
N LEU A 108 21.31 9.27 3.91
CA LEU A 108 21.99 9.83 5.06
C LEU A 108 22.44 8.73 6.03
N VAL A 109 21.57 7.77 6.34
CA VAL A 109 21.91 6.62 7.20
C VAL A 109 23.05 5.81 6.59
N GLN A 110 23.04 5.57 5.28
CA GLN A 110 24.13 4.88 4.62
C GLN A 110 25.45 5.66 4.65
N TYR A 111 25.39 7.00 4.52
CA TYR A 111 26.57 7.86 4.60
C TYR A 111 27.19 7.89 5.99
N LEU A 112 26.34 8.03 7.04
CA LEU A 112 26.80 8.09 8.42
C LEU A 112 27.20 6.72 8.99
N PHE A 113 26.54 5.66 8.56
CA PHE A 113 26.71 4.31 9.11
C PHE A 113 26.87 3.27 7.97
N PRO A 114 27.96 3.32 7.19
CA PRO A 114 28.16 2.42 6.05
C PRO A 114 28.16 0.94 6.42
N HIS A 115 28.54 0.62 7.67
CA HIS A 115 28.60 -0.76 8.18
C HIS A 115 27.22 -1.32 8.58
N LEU A 116 26.23 -0.46 8.82
CA LEU A 116 24.92 -0.88 9.32
C LEU A 116 24.13 -1.63 8.26
N LEU A 117 24.26 -1.22 6.99
CA LEU A 117 23.58 -1.85 5.86
C LEU A 117 24.40 -2.96 5.21
N GLY A 118 25.66 -3.17 5.66
CA GLY A 118 26.56 -4.26 5.21
C GLY A 118 26.83 -4.30 3.69
N ARG A 119 26.31 -3.35 2.92
CA ARG A 119 26.39 -3.30 1.46
C ARG A 119 26.18 -1.86 0.97
N THR A 120 26.92 -1.45 -0.04
CA THR A 120 26.66 -0.21 -0.78
C THR A 120 25.38 -0.38 -1.61
N LEU A 121 24.38 0.46 -1.36
CA LEU A 121 23.13 0.46 -2.10
C LEU A 121 23.36 1.09 -3.48
N THR A 122 22.83 0.48 -4.52
CA THR A 122 22.94 0.99 -5.89
C THR A 122 21.97 2.17 -6.10
N PRO A 123 22.27 3.10 -7.05
CA PRO A 123 21.32 4.17 -7.41
C PRO A 123 19.93 3.63 -7.80
N GLY A 124 19.88 2.47 -8.47
CA GLY A 124 18.62 1.79 -8.78
C GLY A 124 17.78 1.45 -7.56
N PHE A 125 18.40 1.04 -6.45
CA PHE A 125 17.68 0.76 -5.20
C PHE A 125 16.95 2.01 -4.66
N TYR A 126 17.60 3.18 -4.70
CA TYR A 126 16.97 4.42 -4.26
C TYR A 126 15.76 4.80 -5.13
N LEU A 127 15.87 4.54 -6.45
CA LEU A 127 14.74 4.74 -7.37
C LEU A 127 13.56 3.85 -7.01
N TRP A 128 13.79 2.57 -6.72
CA TRP A 128 12.74 1.65 -6.29
C TRP A 128 12.12 2.04 -4.95
N CYS A 129 12.94 2.52 -4.00
CA CYS A 129 12.43 3.05 -2.73
C CYS A 129 11.57 4.30 -2.95
N LEU A 130 12.01 5.22 -3.83
CA LEU A 130 11.26 6.43 -4.17
C LEU A 130 9.88 6.08 -4.74
N LEU A 131 9.85 5.24 -5.78
CA LEU A 131 8.62 4.83 -6.45
C LEU A 131 7.70 4.04 -5.51
N GLY A 132 8.25 3.07 -4.78
CA GLY A 132 7.50 2.25 -3.85
C GLY A 132 6.86 3.08 -2.73
N THR A 133 7.60 4.03 -2.18
CA THR A 133 7.09 4.94 -1.13
C THR A 133 6.03 5.88 -1.69
N ALA A 134 6.27 6.49 -2.86
CA ALA A 134 5.31 7.38 -3.51
C ALA A 134 3.97 6.70 -3.74
N LEU A 135 3.98 5.53 -4.39
CA LEU A 135 2.78 4.77 -4.68
C LEU A 135 2.05 4.32 -3.40
N THR A 136 2.79 3.85 -2.39
CA THR A 136 2.19 3.42 -1.13
C THR A 136 1.50 4.58 -0.42
N THR A 137 2.14 5.75 -0.37
CA THR A 137 1.58 6.95 0.25
C THR A 137 0.36 7.46 -0.51
N GLN A 138 0.41 7.51 -1.85
CA GLN A 138 -0.72 7.95 -2.67
C GLN A 138 -1.91 7.02 -2.55
N ILE A 139 -1.70 5.70 -2.55
CA ILE A 139 -2.76 4.72 -2.33
C ILE A 139 -3.41 4.89 -0.96
N ASN A 140 -2.64 5.23 0.09
CA ASN A 140 -3.20 5.52 1.42
C ASN A 140 -4.09 6.76 1.37
N VAL A 141 -3.64 7.87 0.78
CA VAL A 141 -4.44 9.10 0.62
C VAL A 141 -5.72 8.84 -0.17
N LEU A 142 -5.64 8.10 -1.29
CA LEU A 142 -6.80 7.68 -2.07
C LEU A 142 -7.75 6.81 -1.24
N GLY A 143 -7.22 5.92 -0.41
CA GLY A 143 -7.98 5.06 0.48
C GLY A 143 -8.87 5.84 1.45
N TYR A 144 -8.36 6.93 2.04
CA TYR A 144 -9.13 7.79 2.93
C TYR A 144 -10.24 8.56 2.19
N ALA A 145 -10.00 8.98 0.95
CA ALA A 145 -11.05 9.59 0.12
C ALA A 145 -12.21 8.62 -0.17
N HIS A 146 -11.90 7.35 -0.49
CA HIS A 146 -12.89 6.29 -0.68
C HIS A 146 -13.61 5.92 0.63
N SER A 147 -12.87 5.89 1.75
CA SER A 147 -13.43 5.63 3.08
C SER A 147 -14.46 6.69 3.45
N ARG A 148 -14.16 7.98 3.21
CA ARG A 148 -15.12 9.07 3.41
C ARG A 148 -16.38 8.92 2.55
N ALA A 149 -16.25 8.40 1.33
CA ALA A 149 -17.37 8.14 0.44
C ALA A 149 -18.11 6.83 0.76
N ALA A 150 -17.75 6.14 1.85
CA ALA A 150 -18.29 4.84 2.26
C ALA A 150 -18.17 3.75 1.17
N GLN A 151 -17.19 3.85 0.28
CA GLN A 151 -16.93 2.88 -0.80
C GLN A 151 -16.09 1.71 -0.30
N TYR A 152 -16.55 1.00 0.73
CA TYR A 152 -15.81 -0.07 1.39
C TYR A 152 -15.55 -1.27 0.48
N GLY A 153 -16.41 -1.52 -0.52
CA GLY A 153 -16.16 -2.56 -1.52
C GLY A 153 -14.95 -2.26 -2.40
N ALA A 154 -14.75 -0.99 -2.80
CA ALA A 154 -13.55 -0.57 -3.52
C ALA A 154 -12.29 -0.71 -2.66
N LEU A 155 -12.36 -0.35 -1.38
CA LEU A 155 -11.25 -0.50 -0.43
C LEU A 155 -10.88 -1.97 -0.21
N SER A 156 -11.88 -2.84 -0.03
CA SER A 156 -11.68 -4.29 0.11
C SER A 156 -10.98 -4.87 -1.12
N MET A 157 -11.48 -4.55 -2.32
CA MET A 157 -10.88 -5.00 -3.57
C MET A 157 -9.47 -4.45 -3.76
N ASN A 158 -9.23 -3.18 -3.37
CA ASN A 158 -7.90 -2.59 -3.44
C ASN A 158 -6.87 -3.31 -2.55
N LYS A 159 -7.27 -3.81 -1.38
CA LYS A 159 -6.40 -4.66 -0.54
C LYS A 159 -5.96 -5.92 -1.27
N VAL A 160 -6.89 -6.58 -1.97
CA VAL A 160 -6.61 -7.78 -2.76
C VAL A 160 -5.71 -7.43 -3.95
N THR A 161 -6.00 -6.38 -4.69
CA THR A 161 -5.20 -5.96 -5.85
C THR A 161 -3.79 -5.54 -5.46
N GLN A 162 -3.59 -4.85 -4.34
CA GLN A 162 -2.27 -4.49 -3.81
C GLN A 162 -1.40 -5.70 -3.46
N THR A 163 -2.00 -6.87 -3.26
CA THR A 163 -1.27 -8.12 -2.97
C THR A 163 -1.11 -8.98 -4.21
N LEU A 164 -2.17 -9.18 -4.97
CA LEU A 164 -2.15 -10.07 -6.14
C LEU A 164 -1.40 -9.46 -7.33
N LEU A 165 -1.61 -8.18 -7.66
CA LEU A 165 -0.95 -7.58 -8.82
C LEU A 165 0.59 -7.58 -8.68
N PRO A 166 1.17 -7.17 -7.54
CA PRO A 166 2.61 -7.31 -7.34
C PRO A 166 3.09 -8.77 -7.44
N ALA A 167 2.37 -9.70 -6.82
CA ALA A 167 2.76 -11.12 -6.86
C ALA A 167 2.78 -11.68 -8.29
N VAL A 168 1.74 -11.39 -9.07
CA VAL A 168 1.67 -11.81 -10.48
C VAL A 168 2.79 -11.15 -11.30
N ALA A 169 3.04 -9.85 -11.11
CA ALA A 169 4.12 -9.14 -11.80
C ALA A 169 5.49 -9.71 -11.43
N GLN A 170 5.74 -9.99 -10.15
CA GLN A 170 6.98 -10.60 -9.67
C GLN A 170 7.22 -11.98 -10.26
N ILE A 171 6.19 -12.84 -10.27
CA ILE A 171 6.27 -14.17 -10.90
C ILE A 171 6.55 -14.04 -12.40
N GLY A 172 5.83 -13.16 -13.09
CA GLY A 172 6.05 -12.91 -14.52
C GLY A 172 7.48 -12.47 -14.82
N LEU A 173 8.03 -11.54 -14.02
CA LEU A 173 9.40 -11.05 -14.17
C LEU A 173 10.46 -12.13 -13.85
N ALA A 174 10.20 -13.00 -12.88
CA ALA A 174 11.05 -14.14 -12.59
C ALA A 174 11.15 -15.11 -13.79
N LEU A 175 10.01 -15.37 -14.45
CA LEU A 175 9.98 -16.24 -15.63
C LEU A 175 10.72 -15.65 -16.84
N THR A 176 10.85 -14.31 -16.93
CA THR A 176 11.66 -13.65 -17.95
C THR A 176 13.15 -13.58 -17.60
N GLY A 177 13.57 -14.13 -16.45
CA GLY A 177 14.95 -14.14 -16.01
C GLY A 177 15.42 -12.89 -15.26
N MET A 178 14.54 -11.93 -14.99
CA MET A 178 14.85 -10.72 -14.20
C MET A 178 14.86 -11.02 -12.69
N VAL A 179 15.87 -11.78 -12.25
CA VAL A 179 15.92 -12.29 -10.87
C VAL A 179 16.52 -11.30 -9.86
N GLY A 180 17.28 -10.29 -10.33
CA GLY A 180 17.94 -9.32 -9.45
C GLY A 180 16.97 -8.26 -8.89
N GLU A 181 16.40 -7.45 -9.77
CA GLU A 181 15.51 -6.33 -9.41
C GLU A 181 14.03 -6.66 -9.61
N GLY A 182 13.70 -7.85 -10.12
CA GLY A 182 12.33 -8.27 -10.46
C GLY A 182 11.34 -8.20 -9.30
N LEU A 183 11.79 -8.44 -8.05
CA LEU A 183 10.94 -8.29 -6.87
C LEU A 183 10.51 -6.83 -6.65
N MET A 184 11.43 -5.88 -6.78
CA MET A 184 11.19 -4.46 -6.58
C MET A 184 10.36 -3.88 -7.73
N LEU A 185 10.73 -4.19 -8.97
CA LEU A 185 10.00 -3.78 -10.17
C LEU A 185 8.58 -4.34 -10.17
N GLY A 186 8.40 -5.64 -9.89
CA GLY A 186 7.08 -6.26 -9.81
C GLY A 186 6.20 -5.64 -8.73
N ARG A 187 6.78 -5.26 -7.59
CA ARG A 187 6.08 -4.51 -6.54
C ARG A 187 5.59 -3.17 -7.05
N VAL A 188 6.45 -2.39 -7.69
CA VAL A 188 6.11 -1.06 -8.23
C VAL A 188 5.03 -1.17 -9.31
N LEU A 189 5.17 -2.09 -10.27
CA LEU A 189 4.17 -2.31 -11.31
C LEU A 189 2.81 -2.72 -10.74
N GLY A 190 2.79 -3.60 -9.75
CA GLY A 190 1.57 -4.02 -9.09
C GLY A 190 0.89 -2.90 -8.30
N LEU A 191 1.67 -2.06 -7.62
CA LEU A 191 1.14 -0.88 -6.91
C LEU A 191 0.60 0.15 -7.90
N LEU A 192 1.30 0.42 -9.02
CA LEU A 192 0.82 1.28 -10.10
C LEU A 192 -0.54 0.82 -10.64
N GLY A 193 -0.69 -0.48 -10.92
CA GLY A 193 -1.96 -1.04 -11.35
C GLY A 193 -3.08 -0.84 -10.31
N SER A 194 -2.76 -1.03 -9.05
CA SER A 194 -3.69 -0.84 -7.93
C SER A 194 -4.10 0.63 -7.77
N GLU A 195 -3.15 1.56 -7.87
CA GLU A 195 -3.39 3.00 -7.81
C GLU A 195 -4.25 3.48 -8.98
N LEU A 196 -3.91 3.08 -10.21
CA LEU A 196 -4.70 3.43 -11.40
C LEU A 196 -6.14 2.92 -11.30
N TRP A 197 -6.32 1.71 -10.79
CA TRP A 197 -7.64 1.15 -10.59
C TRP A 197 -8.44 1.96 -9.56
N LEU A 198 -7.83 2.35 -8.43
CA LEU A 198 -8.47 3.12 -7.38
C LEU A 198 -8.77 4.56 -7.83
N THR A 199 -7.84 5.19 -8.55
CA THR A 199 -7.99 6.55 -9.10
C THR A 199 -9.14 6.63 -10.09
N ARG A 200 -9.32 5.62 -10.96
CA ARG A 200 -10.46 5.57 -11.90
C ARG A 200 -11.82 5.51 -11.19
N ARG A 201 -11.87 5.00 -9.98
CA ARG A 201 -13.07 4.90 -9.13
C ARG A 201 -13.21 6.03 -8.12
N LEU A 202 -12.35 7.04 -8.20
CA LEU A 202 -12.38 8.18 -7.29
C LEU A 202 -13.75 8.87 -7.31
N PRO A 203 -14.33 9.15 -6.13
CA PRO A 203 -15.62 9.82 -6.03
C PRO A 203 -15.60 11.17 -6.75
N PRO A 204 -16.73 11.57 -7.44
CA PRO A 204 -16.76 12.78 -8.27
C PRO A 204 -16.44 14.08 -7.52
N GLY A 205 -16.51 14.07 -6.20
CA GLY A 205 -16.11 15.21 -5.36
C GLY A 205 -14.59 15.44 -5.23
N TYR A 206 -13.75 14.51 -5.69
CA TYR A 206 -12.27 14.54 -5.54
C TYR A 206 -11.53 14.53 -6.90
N ARG A 207 -12.24 14.42 -8.00
CA ARG A 207 -11.72 14.58 -9.37
C ARG A 207 -11.38 16.01 -9.69
#